data_b9611e69d2e7b643cde273be9a96f324
#
_entry.id   b9611e69d2e7b643cde273be9a96f324
#
_cell.length_a   1.000
_cell.length_b   1.000
_cell.length_c   1.000
_cell.angle_alpha   90.00
_cell.angle_beta   90.00
_cell.angle_gamma   90.00
#
_symmetry.space_group_name_H-M   'P 1'
#
loop_
_entity.id
_entity.type
_entity.pdbx_description
1 polymer ?
#
loop_
_entity_poly.entity_id
_entity_poly.type
_entity_poly.pdbx_seq_one_letter_code
_entity_poly.pdbx_strand_id
1 'polypeptide(L)'
;MVVRELFSGQLVRTWISGELSTPCPIPLGRDILYVAYFATAELKCHLALGWPLPTNVLDLFVEFRCQTNGKLLPSGNGLLGALIYFGLSAIAYTEKEAMRKLAIRGGPFSICERCELTDYCQGDVDALVELLPYLTKI
;
A
#
# COMPACT_ATOMS: atom_id res chain seq x y z
N MET A 1 7.96 -1.00 5.96
CA MET A 1 7.21 -1.83 4.98
C MET A 1 6.24 -2.72 5.72
N VAL A 2 5.03 -2.85 5.21
CA VAL A 2 4.03 -3.80 5.71
C VAL A 2 3.49 -4.59 4.52
N VAL A 3 3.41 -5.91 4.65
CA VAL A 3 2.88 -6.81 3.63
C VAL A 3 2.02 -7.87 4.30
N ARG A 4 0.87 -8.19 3.73
CA ARG A 4 0.00 -9.28 4.16
C ARG A 4 -0.11 -10.34 3.07
N GLU A 5 0.18 -11.57 3.42
CA GLU A 5 -0.12 -12.72 2.58
C GLU A 5 -1.60 -13.09 2.76
N LEU A 6 -2.35 -13.15 1.64
CA LEU A 6 -3.82 -13.20 1.69
C LEU A 6 -4.38 -14.55 2.14
N PHE A 7 -3.73 -15.67 1.76
CA PHE A 7 -4.26 -17.01 2.06
C PHE A 7 -3.95 -17.45 3.49
N SER A 8 -2.75 -17.21 3.98
CA SER A 8 -2.35 -17.57 5.34
C SER A 8 -2.67 -16.48 6.36
N GLY A 9 -2.89 -15.23 5.89
CA GLY A 9 -3.03 -14.06 6.74
C GLY A 9 -1.71 -13.60 7.37
N GLN A 10 -0.58 -14.18 6.97
CA GLN A 10 0.73 -13.81 7.52
C GLN A 10 1.03 -12.34 7.26
N LEU A 11 1.42 -11.63 8.32
CA LEU A 11 1.78 -10.22 8.29
C LEU A 11 3.29 -10.06 8.47
N VAL A 12 3.93 -9.38 7.52
CA VAL A 12 5.32 -8.94 7.61
C VAL A 12 5.33 -7.45 7.91
N ARG A 13 5.94 -7.06 9.03
CA ARG A 13 6.14 -5.66 9.42
C ARG A 13 7.63 -5.45 9.64
N THR A 14 8.23 -4.58 8.86
CA THR A 14 9.65 -4.29 9.01
C THR A 14 9.97 -2.85 8.67
N TRP A 15 10.88 -2.26 9.44
CA TRP A 15 11.45 -0.96 9.14
C TRP A 15 12.64 -1.12 8.21
N ILE A 16 12.60 -0.48 7.06
CA ILE A 16 13.71 -0.50 6.09
C ILE A 16 14.48 0.81 6.25
N SER A 17 15.76 0.70 6.60
CA SER A 17 16.64 1.87 6.82
C SER A 17 17.12 2.55 5.52
N GLY A 18 16.81 1.97 4.35
CA GLY A 18 17.27 2.47 3.06
C GLY A 18 18.67 1.98 2.65
N GLU A 19 19.26 1.04 3.41
CA GLU A 19 20.52 0.40 3.04
C GLU A 19 20.33 -0.56 1.88
N LEU A 20 21.13 -0.39 0.83
CA LEU A 20 21.08 -1.24 -0.39
C LEU A 20 21.39 -2.72 -0.15
N SER A 21 21.99 -3.05 0.98
CA SER A 21 22.32 -4.44 1.35
C SER A 21 21.18 -5.20 2.01
N THR A 22 20.06 -4.53 2.32
CA THR A 22 18.92 -5.19 2.97
C THR A 22 18.21 -6.11 1.96
N PRO A 23 18.13 -7.43 2.22
CA PRO A 23 17.44 -8.34 1.31
C PRO A 23 15.95 -8.06 1.30
N CYS A 24 15.29 -8.34 0.15
CA CYS A 24 13.83 -8.23 0.05
C CYS A 24 13.19 -9.26 1.00
N PRO A 25 12.36 -8.83 1.96
CA PRO A 25 11.83 -9.72 2.99
C PRO A 25 10.59 -10.53 2.55
N ILE A 26 10.19 -10.40 1.29
CA ILE A 26 9.03 -11.09 0.74
C ILE A 26 9.41 -11.88 -0.52
N PRO A 27 8.75 -13.03 -0.78
CA PRO A 27 8.96 -13.77 -2.01
C PRO A 27 8.40 -12.99 -3.21
N LEU A 28 9.10 -13.06 -4.35
CA LEU A 28 8.74 -12.36 -5.61
C LEU A 28 8.72 -13.33 -6.80
N GLY A 29 8.46 -14.62 -6.55
CA GLY A 29 8.42 -15.64 -7.60
C GLY A 29 7.29 -15.43 -8.63
N ARG A 30 7.35 -16.20 -9.72
CA ARG A 30 6.34 -16.13 -10.80
C ARG A 30 4.93 -16.57 -10.36
N ASP A 31 4.86 -17.32 -9.27
CA ASP A 31 3.60 -17.81 -8.68
C ASP A 31 2.99 -16.80 -7.70
N ILE A 32 3.66 -15.66 -7.49
CA ILE A 32 3.21 -14.61 -6.56
C ILE A 32 2.53 -13.49 -7.34
N LEU A 33 1.32 -13.14 -6.92
CA LEU A 33 0.62 -11.93 -7.35
C LEU A 33 0.88 -10.82 -6.32
N TYR A 34 1.56 -9.78 -6.75
CA TYR A 34 1.84 -8.59 -5.95
C TYR A 34 0.68 -7.59 -6.12
N VAL A 35 -0.03 -7.31 -5.03
CA VAL A 35 -1.18 -6.40 -5.04
C VAL A 35 -0.79 -5.10 -4.34
N ALA A 36 -1.05 -3.98 -4.98
CA ALA A 36 -0.78 -2.66 -4.43
C ALA A 36 -1.84 -1.64 -4.87
N TYR A 37 -1.89 -0.49 -4.23
CA TYR A 37 -2.65 0.67 -4.70
C TYR A 37 -1.68 1.74 -5.17
N PHE A 38 -1.63 1.99 -6.46
CA PHE A 38 -0.62 2.81 -7.13
C PHE A 38 0.78 2.14 -7.09
N ALA A 39 0.88 0.94 -7.65
CA ALA A 39 2.07 0.09 -7.63
C ALA A 39 3.37 0.78 -8.07
N THR A 40 3.29 1.85 -8.86
CA THR A 40 4.45 2.66 -9.25
C THR A 40 5.28 3.14 -8.06
N ALA A 41 4.64 3.45 -6.92
CA ALA A 41 5.34 3.90 -5.72
C ALA A 41 6.17 2.75 -5.11
N GLU A 42 5.56 1.57 -4.96
CA GLU A 42 6.22 0.38 -4.42
C GLU A 42 7.35 -0.09 -5.33
N LEU A 43 7.12 -0.12 -6.64
CA LEU A 43 8.15 -0.53 -7.61
C LEU A 43 9.36 0.42 -7.59
N LYS A 44 9.15 1.72 -7.39
CA LYS A 44 10.25 2.68 -7.19
C LYS A 44 11.04 2.38 -5.92
N CYS A 45 10.37 1.97 -4.83
CA CYS A 45 11.07 1.53 -3.61
C CYS A 45 11.92 0.29 -3.87
N HIS A 46 11.42 -0.70 -4.61
CA HIS A 46 12.20 -1.87 -5.02
C HIS A 46 13.47 -1.46 -5.79
N LEU A 47 13.33 -0.57 -6.77
CA LEU A 47 14.48 -0.07 -7.53
C LEU A 47 15.49 0.66 -6.65
N ALA A 48 15.03 1.53 -5.76
CA ALA A 48 15.88 2.30 -4.85
C ALA A 48 16.66 1.41 -3.86
N LEU A 49 16.08 0.26 -3.47
CA LEU A 49 16.68 -0.71 -2.56
C LEU A 49 17.49 -1.81 -3.29
N GLY A 50 17.53 -1.79 -4.62
CA GLY A 50 18.17 -2.82 -5.41
C GLY A 50 17.48 -4.19 -5.35
N TRP A 51 16.18 -4.21 -5.00
CA TRP A 51 15.38 -5.43 -4.93
C TRP A 51 14.88 -5.85 -6.32
N PRO A 52 14.67 -7.16 -6.53
CA PRO A 52 13.99 -7.61 -7.74
C PRO A 52 12.60 -6.99 -7.86
N LEU A 53 12.16 -6.75 -9.10
CA LEU A 53 10.79 -6.33 -9.35
C LEU A 53 9.86 -7.55 -9.33
N PRO A 54 8.63 -7.41 -8.77
CA PRO A 54 7.60 -8.45 -8.89
C PRO A 54 7.28 -8.71 -10.37
N THR A 55 7.06 -9.96 -10.73
CA THR A 55 6.73 -10.36 -12.10
C THR A 55 5.25 -10.14 -12.41
N ASN A 56 4.38 -10.45 -11.45
CA ASN A 56 2.93 -10.29 -11.60
C ASN A 56 2.46 -9.21 -10.64
N VAL A 57 1.91 -8.14 -11.16
CA VAL A 57 1.44 -6.99 -10.37
C VAL A 57 -0.02 -6.70 -10.69
N LEU A 58 -0.83 -6.59 -9.65
CA LEU A 58 -2.19 -6.08 -9.72
C LEU A 58 -2.23 -4.71 -9.03
N ASP A 59 -2.44 -3.66 -9.82
CA ASP A 59 -2.55 -2.30 -9.32
C ASP A 59 -4.02 -1.91 -9.15
N LEU A 60 -4.50 -1.90 -7.90
CA LEU A 60 -5.90 -1.58 -7.59
C LEU A 60 -6.28 -0.14 -7.94
N PHE A 61 -5.32 0.78 -8.02
CA PHE A 61 -5.57 2.13 -8.52
C PHE A 61 -5.97 2.11 -10.01
N VAL A 62 -5.29 1.30 -10.81
CA VAL A 62 -5.60 1.13 -12.24
C VAL A 62 -6.98 0.49 -12.40
N GLU A 63 -7.25 -0.58 -11.65
CA GLU A 63 -8.55 -1.26 -11.66
C GLU A 63 -9.69 -0.31 -11.27
N PHE A 64 -9.50 0.47 -10.20
CA PHE A 64 -10.50 1.46 -9.77
C PHE A 64 -10.75 2.51 -10.85
N ARG A 65 -9.70 3.01 -11.49
CA ARG A 65 -9.84 3.97 -12.58
C ARG A 65 -10.53 3.38 -13.80
N CYS A 66 -10.27 2.12 -14.13
CA CYS A 66 -10.96 1.44 -15.23
C CYS A 66 -12.46 1.30 -14.93
N GLN A 67 -12.85 0.89 -13.72
CA GLN A 67 -14.25 0.74 -13.33
C GLN A 67 -15.00 2.07 -13.21
N THR A 68 -14.30 3.14 -12.91
CA THR A 68 -14.89 4.47 -12.70
C THR A 68 -14.66 5.45 -13.85
N ASN A 69 -14.15 4.94 -14.97
CA ASN A 69 -13.89 5.77 -16.15
C ASN A 69 -15.15 6.54 -16.58
N GLY A 70 -15.00 7.85 -16.74
CA GLY A 70 -16.13 8.75 -17.11
C GLY A 70 -17.09 9.09 -15.96
N LYS A 71 -16.87 8.61 -14.73
CA LYS A 71 -17.68 8.94 -13.57
C LYS A 71 -17.07 10.09 -12.79
N LEU A 72 -17.94 10.92 -12.18
CA LEU A 72 -17.50 11.90 -11.21
C LEU A 72 -17.17 11.20 -9.89
N LEU A 73 -16.00 11.52 -9.35
CA LEU A 73 -15.50 10.97 -8.08
C LEU A 73 -15.29 12.13 -7.10
N PRO A 74 -16.31 12.52 -6.32
CA PRO A 74 -16.21 13.66 -5.40
C PRO A 74 -15.08 13.52 -4.37
N SER A 75 -14.77 12.27 -3.96
CA SER A 75 -13.68 11.96 -3.02
C SER A 75 -12.34 11.65 -3.71
N GLY A 76 -12.26 11.84 -5.02
CA GLY A 76 -11.06 11.54 -5.81
C GLY A 76 -10.84 10.05 -6.03
N ASN A 77 -9.70 9.72 -6.64
CA ASN A 77 -9.34 8.36 -7.03
C ASN A 77 -8.19 7.75 -6.20
N GLY A 78 -7.80 8.39 -5.11
CA GLY A 78 -6.88 7.81 -4.13
C GLY A 78 -7.53 6.66 -3.35
N LEU A 79 -6.75 5.95 -2.53
CA LEU A 79 -7.23 4.81 -1.73
C LEU A 79 -8.46 5.18 -0.89
N LEU A 80 -8.42 6.32 -0.20
CA LEU A 80 -9.57 6.83 0.56
C LEU A 80 -10.80 7.03 -0.32
N GLY A 81 -10.62 7.62 -1.51
CA GLY A 81 -11.71 7.83 -2.47
C GLY A 81 -12.34 6.53 -2.95
N ALA A 82 -11.54 5.50 -3.18
CA ALA A 82 -12.01 4.17 -3.55
C ALA A 82 -12.80 3.51 -2.41
N LEU A 83 -12.32 3.58 -1.18
CA LEU A 83 -13.04 3.06 0.00
C LEU A 83 -14.40 3.72 0.15
N ILE A 84 -14.47 5.06 0.06
CA ILE A 84 -15.72 5.82 0.14
C ILE A 84 -16.66 5.42 -1.01
N TYR A 85 -16.15 5.28 -2.23
CA TYR A 85 -16.94 4.90 -3.40
C TYR A 85 -17.66 3.55 -3.23
N PHE A 86 -16.99 2.59 -2.60
CA PHE A 86 -17.57 1.26 -2.32
C PHE A 86 -18.28 1.17 -0.97
N GLY A 87 -18.37 2.26 -0.19
CA GLY A 87 -19.02 2.26 1.12
C GLY A 87 -18.24 1.52 2.20
N LEU A 88 -16.93 1.39 2.03
CA LEU A 88 -16.03 0.74 2.99
C LEU A 88 -15.57 1.74 4.06
N SER A 89 -15.14 1.21 5.22
CA SER A 89 -14.65 2.05 6.31
C SER A 89 -13.44 2.86 5.89
N ALA A 90 -13.55 4.17 5.96
CA ALA A 90 -12.44 5.09 5.73
C ALA A 90 -11.86 5.53 7.09
N ILE A 91 -10.55 5.29 7.29
CA ILE A 91 -9.83 5.85 8.44
C ILE A 91 -9.91 7.37 8.41
N ALA A 92 -10.05 7.98 9.58
CA ALA A 92 -10.21 9.43 9.70
C ALA A 92 -9.16 10.21 8.90
N TYR A 93 -9.61 11.12 8.05
CA TYR A 93 -8.76 11.95 7.18
C TYR A 93 -7.65 12.69 7.94
N THR A 94 -7.94 13.10 9.17
CA THR A 94 -6.99 13.82 10.03
C THR A 94 -5.76 13.00 10.41
N GLU A 95 -5.93 11.71 10.66
CA GLU A 95 -4.81 10.80 10.98
C GLU A 95 -3.92 10.59 9.73
N LYS A 96 -4.53 10.43 8.57
CA LYS A 96 -3.81 10.28 7.29
C LYS A 96 -2.95 11.50 6.97
N GLU A 97 -3.47 12.69 7.17
CA GLU A 97 -2.73 13.93 6.90
C GLU A 97 -1.55 14.11 7.87
N ALA A 98 -1.72 13.78 9.15
CA ALA A 98 -0.63 13.84 10.13
C ALA A 98 0.51 12.85 9.77
N MET A 99 0.18 11.61 9.43
CA MET A 99 1.17 10.60 9.05
C MET A 99 1.86 10.93 7.73
N ARG A 100 1.12 11.48 6.77
CA ARG A 100 1.69 11.96 5.51
C ARG A 100 2.70 13.09 5.73
N LYS A 101 2.38 14.06 6.57
CA LYS A 101 3.30 15.16 6.93
C LYS A 101 4.55 14.62 7.62
N LEU A 102 4.39 13.65 8.52
CA LEU A 102 5.50 12.99 9.19
C LEU A 102 6.42 12.28 8.20
N ALA A 103 5.86 11.53 7.26
CA ALA A 103 6.62 10.85 6.22
C ALA A 103 7.38 11.83 5.30
N ILE A 104 6.71 12.92 4.88
CA ILE A 104 7.31 13.95 4.01
C ILE A 104 8.43 14.72 4.73
N ARG A 105 8.30 14.96 6.03
CA ARG A 105 9.36 15.58 6.84
C ARG A 105 10.68 14.81 6.71
N GLY A 106 10.63 13.49 6.58
CA GLY A 106 11.81 12.63 6.52
C GLY A 106 12.42 12.37 7.90
N GLY A 107 13.47 11.53 7.91
CA GLY A 107 14.19 11.18 9.12
C GLY A 107 15.11 12.28 9.66
N PRO A 108 15.73 12.02 10.83
CA PRO A 108 15.61 10.78 11.60
C PRO A 108 14.24 10.64 12.30
N PHE A 109 13.75 9.40 12.39
CA PHE A 109 12.49 9.09 13.06
C PHE A 109 12.77 8.48 14.44
N SER A 110 12.02 8.94 15.46
CA SER A 110 12.01 8.31 16.77
C SER A 110 11.37 6.90 16.70
N ILE A 111 11.55 6.11 17.75
CA ILE A 111 10.93 4.78 17.85
C ILE A 111 9.40 4.88 17.79
N CYS A 112 8.80 5.87 18.48
CA CYS A 112 7.35 6.11 18.43
C CYS A 112 6.88 6.46 17.01
N GLU A 113 7.55 7.38 16.34
CA GLU A 113 7.22 7.77 14.97
C GLU A 113 7.33 6.59 13.98
N ARG A 114 8.32 5.70 14.17
CA ARG A 114 8.42 4.47 13.36
C ARG A 114 7.25 3.53 13.59
N CYS A 115 6.83 3.37 14.83
CA CYS A 115 5.64 2.58 15.17
C CYS A 115 4.39 3.18 14.53
N GLU A 116 4.15 4.47 14.70
CA GLU A 116 3.00 5.17 14.13
C GLU A 116 2.95 5.08 12.59
N LEU A 117 4.08 5.29 11.92
CA LEU A 117 4.17 5.14 10.47
C LEU A 117 3.95 3.69 10.01
N THR A 118 4.42 2.71 10.79
CA THR A 118 4.21 1.29 10.47
C THR A 118 2.75 0.89 10.68
N ASP A 119 2.11 1.38 11.74
CA ASP A 119 0.68 1.15 12.00
C ASP A 119 -0.19 1.80 10.91
N TYR A 120 0.18 2.99 10.48
CA TYR A 120 -0.46 3.65 9.34
C TYR A 120 -0.34 2.83 8.05
N CYS A 121 0.88 2.34 7.73
CA CYS A 121 1.09 1.45 6.58
C CYS A 121 0.26 0.17 6.69
N GLN A 122 0.13 -0.40 7.88
CA GLN A 122 -0.72 -1.58 8.07
C GLN A 122 -2.18 -1.26 7.80
N GLY A 123 -2.69 -0.13 8.27
CA GLY A 123 -4.05 0.31 7.98
C GLY A 123 -4.33 0.42 6.47
N ASP A 124 -3.37 0.94 5.71
CA ASP A 124 -3.50 0.99 4.24
C ASP A 124 -3.49 -0.41 3.61
N VAL A 125 -2.66 -1.34 4.10
CA VAL A 125 -2.64 -2.74 3.64
C VAL A 125 -3.95 -3.46 3.97
N ASP A 126 -4.48 -3.28 5.17
CA ASP A 126 -5.76 -3.87 5.57
C ASP A 126 -6.92 -3.33 4.71
N ALA A 127 -6.89 -2.05 4.38
CA ALA A 127 -7.84 -1.44 3.45
C ALA A 127 -7.77 -2.04 2.03
N LEU A 128 -6.57 -2.42 1.56
CA LEU A 128 -6.43 -3.11 0.27
C LEU A 128 -7.09 -4.49 0.29
N VAL A 129 -6.99 -5.21 1.40
CA VAL A 129 -7.65 -6.52 1.56
C VAL A 129 -9.16 -6.37 1.45
N GLU A 130 -9.73 -5.34 2.10
CA GLU A 130 -11.17 -5.06 2.01
C GLU A 130 -11.60 -4.60 0.60
N LEU A 131 -10.76 -3.83 -0.09
CA LEU A 131 -11.08 -3.27 -1.41
C LEU A 131 -10.96 -4.29 -2.55
N LEU A 132 -10.05 -5.26 -2.42
CA LEU A 132 -9.71 -6.23 -3.47
C LEU A 132 -10.91 -6.93 -4.10
N PRO A 133 -11.89 -7.48 -3.34
CA PRO A 133 -13.05 -8.17 -3.92
C PRO A 133 -13.94 -7.28 -4.78
N TYR A 134 -13.96 -5.97 -4.52
CA TYR A 134 -14.78 -5.02 -5.28
C TYR A 134 -14.16 -4.66 -6.63
N LEU A 135 -12.85 -4.79 -6.74
CA LEU A 135 -12.11 -4.42 -7.95
C LEU A 135 -11.77 -5.61 -8.85
N THR A 136 -11.70 -6.81 -8.32
CA THR A 136 -11.25 -7.97 -9.08
C THR A 136 -12.36 -8.89 -9.58
N LYS A 137 -13.59 -8.77 -9.11
CA LYS A 137 -14.70 -9.66 -9.44
C LYS A 137 -14.36 -11.17 -9.27
N ILE A 138 -13.46 -11.46 -8.36
CA ILE A 138 -13.07 -12.82 -7.99
C ILE A 138 -14.07 -13.39 -7.00
#